data_c5ec30b9aa155c732003493ab1f0b1a2
#
_entry.id   c5ec30b9aa155c732003493ab1f0b1a2
#
_cell.length_a   1.000
_cell.length_b   1.000
_cell.length_c   1.000
_cell.angle_alpha   90.00
_cell.angle_beta   90.00
_cell.angle_gamma   90.00
#
_symmetry.space_group_name_H-M   'P 1'
#
loop_
_entity.id
_entity.type
_entity.pdbx_description
1 polymer ?
#
loop_
_entity_poly.entity_id
_entity_poly.type
_entity_poly.pdbx_seq_one_letter_code
_entity_poly.pdbx_strand_id
1 'polypeptide(L)'
;MFKRDGIWWVSITFRGRRIRRSTETSSLELAKAVEAKLRTELIEGKYFDKYEGERRTFREMMEKFMKEHAPRVSENMRALYSASLKHLSGFFGDMVLSEITSKKICDYKQARKEAGGGAPSVNRSLSMLSKAFSLCVKEWEWVKENPVLKVSREKENSGRDRWLTADEEKRLLDNSPQWLKEIIFFDLHTGLRQDELLSLQWSRVDLFRKIIIIQETKNGKPRTIPLNQIAMGVLMERAKVRHLKSDLVFMSRASTKIARHNLRRAFNTALDKAGIQDFHFHDLRHTFATRLAQRGIDIYKISKLLGHVNIAMTQRYAHHCPESLRDGVNVLENLGHDLVTVEENRKVSIALNP
;
A
#
# COMPACT_ATOMS: atom_id res chain seq x y z
N MET A 1 12.59 51.72 17.21
CA MET A 1 13.77 51.36 16.37
C MET A 1 15.02 51.99 16.94
N PHE A 2 16.20 51.42 16.73
CA PHE A 2 17.50 51.97 17.09
C PHE A 2 18.56 51.51 16.07
N LYS A 3 19.68 52.23 15.98
CA LYS A 3 20.74 51.92 15.01
C LYS A 3 21.92 51.27 15.75
N ARG A 4 22.43 50.15 15.20
CA ARG A 4 23.62 49.48 15.72
C ARG A 4 24.50 49.07 14.52
N ASP A 5 25.77 49.39 14.56
CA ASP A 5 26.75 49.08 13.50
C ASP A 5 26.30 49.49 12.09
N GLY A 6 25.67 50.69 11.99
CA GLY A 6 25.16 51.19 10.72
C GLY A 6 23.80 50.63 10.27
N ILE A 7 23.29 49.58 10.89
CA ILE A 7 22.05 48.88 10.54
C ILE A 7 20.92 49.22 11.51
N TRP A 8 19.70 49.38 11.01
CA TRP A 8 18.53 49.62 11.84
C TRP A 8 18.04 48.33 12.49
N TRP A 9 17.61 48.43 13.75
CA TRP A 9 17.03 47.37 14.54
C TRP A 9 15.63 47.76 15.01
N VAL A 10 14.71 46.83 14.97
CA VAL A 10 13.35 46.96 15.51
C VAL A 10 13.28 46.29 16.88
N SER A 11 12.64 46.98 17.84
CA SER A 11 12.32 46.41 19.16
C SER A 11 10.84 46.62 19.42
N ILE A 12 10.07 45.53 19.49
CA ILE A 12 8.62 45.54 19.71
C ILE A 12 8.32 44.69 20.95
N THR A 13 7.47 45.21 21.84
CA THR A 13 6.90 44.41 22.93
C THR A 13 5.51 43.95 22.53
N PHE A 14 5.27 42.64 22.48
CA PHE A 14 3.98 42.07 22.12
C PHE A 14 3.63 40.98 23.14
N ARG A 15 2.43 41.06 23.74
CA ARG A 15 1.95 40.13 24.78
C ARG A 15 2.99 39.88 25.90
N GLY A 16 3.65 40.94 26.37
CA GLY A 16 4.66 40.88 27.44
C GLY A 16 6.04 40.36 27.02
N ARG A 17 6.25 39.97 25.79
CA ARG A 17 7.55 39.52 25.26
C ARG A 17 8.19 40.58 24.41
N ARG A 18 9.46 40.89 24.68
CA ARG A 18 10.26 41.87 23.92
C ARG A 18 10.97 41.17 22.78
N ILE A 19 10.66 41.58 21.53
CA ILE A 19 11.22 41.06 20.29
C ILE A 19 12.19 42.08 19.73
N ARG A 20 13.45 41.70 19.47
CA ARG A 20 14.47 42.53 18.81
C ARG A 20 14.91 41.83 17.52
N ARG A 21 14.90 42.56 16.39
CA ARG A 21 15.31 42.03 15.09
C ARG A 21 16.07 43.09 14.29
N SER A 22 17.13 42.65 13.58
CA SER A 22 17.79 43.48 12.57
C SER A 22 16.85 43.65 11.37
N THR A 23 16.84 44.83 10.78
CA THR A 23 16.14 45.11 9.52
C THR A 23 17.03 44.85 8.30
N GLU A 24 18.31 44.53 8.54
CA GLU A 24 19.32 44.25 7.49
C GLU A 24 19.51 45.44 6.51
N THR A 25 19.10 46.65 6.92
CA THR A 25 19.18 47.84 6.08
C THR A 25 19.68 49.06 6.89
N SER A 26 20.41 49.91 6.21
CA SER A 26 20.84 51.23 6.74
C SER A 26 19.83 52.34 6.41
N SER A 27 18.87 52.10 5.51
CA SER A 27 17.79 53.02 5.15
C SER A 27 16.69 53.04 6.20
N LEU A 28 16.36 54.22 6.69
CA LEU A 28 15.29 54.41 7.68
C LEU A 28 13.90 54.08 7.10
N GLU A 29 13.70 54.38 5.83
CA GLU A 29 12.42 54.17 5.14
C GLU A 29 12.13 52.64 4.98
N LEU A 30 13.13 51.90 4.52
CA LEU A 30 13.04 50.44 4.43
C LEU A 30 12.89 49.79 5.80
N ALA A 31 13.59 50.32 6.83
CA ALA A 31 13.48 49.84 8.20
C ALA A 31 12.06 50.03 8.77
N LYS A 32 11.39 51.17 8.46
CA LYS A 32 9.99 51.41 8.84
C LYS A 32 9.03 50.42 8.13
N ALA A 33 9.27 50.11 6.85
CA ALA A 33 8.48 49.13 6.12
C ALA A 33 8.63 47.73 6.74
N VAL A 34 9.86 47.33 7.11
CA VAL A 34 10.11 46.05 7.82
C VAL A 34 9.44 46.03 9.19
N GLU A 35 9.45 47.13 9.95
CA GLU A 35 8.76 47.23 11.24
C GLU A 35 7.24 47.09 11.08
N ALA A 36 6.64 47.75 10.09
CA ALA A 36 5.21 47.66 9.82
C ALA A 36 4.81 46.20 9.47
N LYS A 37 5.57 45.55 8.60
CA LYS A 37 5.38 44.13 8.24
C LYS A 37 5.49 43.22 9.46
N LEU A 38 6.50 43.47 10.31
CA LEU A 38 6.70 42.70 11.54
C LEU A 38 5.54 42.86 12.53
N ARG A 39 4.97 44.06 12.66
CA ARG A 39 3.77 44.33 13.48
C ARG A 39 2.54 43.57 12.94
N THR A 40 2.36 43.56 11.63
CA THR A 40 1.26 42.80 10.98
C THR A 40 1.42 41.28 11.22
N GLU A 41 2.62 40.74 11.02
CA GLU A 41 2.93 39.33 11.28
C GLU A 41 2.71 38.93 12.76
N LEU A 42 3.00 39.85 13.71
CA LEU A 42 2.74 39.65 15.14
C LEU A 42 1.26 39.64 15.48
N ILE A 43 0.48 40.56 14.89
CA ILE A 43 -0.97 40.67 15.11
C ILE A 43 -1.69 39.45 14.50
N GLU A 44 -1.26 39.00 13.33
CA GLU A 44 -1.82 37.82 12.65
C GLU A 44 -1.36 36.47 13.26
N GLY A 45 -0.51 36.50 14.30
CA GLY A 45 0.06 35.29 14.91
C GLY A 45 1.17 34.61 14.10
N LYS A 46 1.36 35.03 12.85
CA LYS A 46 2.34 34.43 11.90
C LYS A 46 3.79 34.52 12.39
N TYR A 47 4.11 35.50 13.22
CA TYR A 47 5.47 35.68 13.74
C TYR A 47 5.90 34.58 14.71
N PHE A 48 5.00 34.15 15.59
CA PHE A 48 5.31 33.11 16.58
C PHE A 48 5.30 31.72 15.93
N ASP A 49 4.41 31.50 15.00
CA ASP A 49 4.36 30.26 14.20
C ASP A 49 5.66 30.02 13.40
N LYS A 50 6.27 31.12 12.89
CA LYS A 50 7.55 31.07 12.17
C LYS A 50 8.71 30.68 13.09
N TYR A 51 8.64 31.07 14.39
CA TYR A 51 9.69 30.85 15.37
C TYR A 51 9.72 29.44 15.96
N GLU A 52 8.61 28.75 16.06
CA GLU A 52 8.62 27.35 16.55
C GLU A 52 9.29 26.41 15.53
N GLY A 53 8.97 26.52 14.27
CA GLY A 53 9.61 25.74 13.20
C GLY A 53 11.10 26.05 12.98
N GLU A 54 11.55 27.30 13.33
CA GLU A 54 12.95 27.69 13.27
C GLU A 54 13.80 27.15 14.45
N ARG A 55 13.17 26.56 15.49
CA ARG A 55 13.85 25.99 16.67
C ARG A 55 13.81 24.48 16.71
N ARG A 56 12.78 23.88 16.16
CA ARG A 56 12.58 22.42 16.18
C ARG A 56 13.45 21.74 15.14
N THR A 57 14.10 20.67 15.55
CA THR A 57 14.97 19.90 14.66
C THR A 57 14.23 18.68 14.06
N PHE A 58 14.78 18.16 12.98
CA PHE A 58 14.33 16.87 12.41
C PHE A 58 14.39 15.74 13.45
N ARG A 59 15.44 15.69 14.27
CA ARG A 59 15.59 14.70 15.33
C ARG A 59 14.42 14.75 16.31
N GLU A 60 14.11 15.93 16.85
CA GLU A 60 12.97 16.11 17.78
C GLU A 60 11.63 15.70 17.12
N MET A 61 11.43 16.05 15.85
CA MET A 61 10.25 15.65 15.10
C MET A 61 10.13 14.13 15.01
N MET A 62 11.23 13.45 14.68
CA MET A 62 11.21 12.00 14.51
C MET A 62 11.12 11.25 15.84
N GLU A 63 11.73 11.74 16.90
CA GLU A 63 11.57 11.19 18.26
C GLU A 63 10.10 11.26 18.70
N LYS A 64 9.46 12.41 18.54
CA LYS A 64 8.04 12.59 18.83
C LYS A 64 7.17 11.70 17.95
N PHE A 65 7.47 11.60 16.65
CA PHE A 65 6.78 10.72 15.71
C PHE A 65 6.87 9.24 16.15
N MET A 66 8.06 8.77 16.51
CA MET A 66 8.26 7.38 16.95
C MET A 66 7.60 7.09 18.30
N LYS A 67 7.51 8.09 19.19
CA LYS A 67 6.87 7.97 20.49
C LYS A 67 5.34 7.99 20.41
N GLU A 68 4.76 8.87 19.61
CA GLU A 68 3.30 9.12 19.64
C GLU A 68 2.54 8.42 18.48
N HIS A 69 3.14 8.35 17.30
CA HIS A 69 2.48 7.78 16.12
C HIS A 69 2.86 6.32 15.84
N ALA A 70 4.14 5.97 15.97
CA ALA A 70 4.57 4.61 15.64
C ALA A 70 3.90 3.51 16.48
N PRO A 71 3.55 3.69 17.76
CA PRO A 71 2.81 2.67 18.52
C PRO A 71 1.40 2.37 17.99
N ARG A 72 0.80 3.31 17.25
CA ARG A 72 -0.57 3.20 16.70
C ARG A 72 -0.65 2.41 15.39
N VAL A 73 0.47 2.00 14.84
CA VAL A 73 0.53 1.24 13.58
C VAL A 73 1.00 -0.20 13.83
N SER A 74 0.81 -1.06 12.82
CA SER A 74 1.23 -2.47 12.89
C SER A 74 2.75 -2.62 13.09
N GLU A 75 3.18 -3.74 13.66
CA GLU A 75 4.58 -4.07 13.87
C GLU A 75 5.41 -3.99 12.57
N ASN A 76 4.88 -4.51 11.47
CA ASN A 76 5.53 -4.41 10.16
C ASN A 76 5.74 -2.95 9.71
N MET A 77 4.77 -2.07 9.98
CA MET A 77 4.92 -0.65 9.66
C MET A 77 5.95 0.02 10.57
N ARG A 78 6.01 -0.35 11.85
CA ARG A 78 7.06 0.12 12.78
C ARG A 78 8.45 -0.27 12.30
N ALA A 79 8.63 -1.52 11.86
CA ALA A 79 9.90 -1.97 11.29
C ALA A 79 10.29 -1.18 10.03
N LEU A 80 9.32 -0.87 9.15
CA LEU A 80 9.53 -0.01 7.99
C LEU A 80 9.91 1.43 8.38
N TYR A 81 9.28 1.98 9.43
CA TYR A 81 9.63 3.29 9.96
C TYR A 81 11.05 3.30 10.52
N SER A 82 11.45 2.29 11.29
CA SER A 82 12.81 2.18 11.83
C SER A 82 13.86 2.11 10.71
N ALA A 83 13.60 1.32 9.67
CA ALA A 83 14.49 1.24 8.51
C ALA A 83 14.58 2.57 7.75
N SER A 84 13.45 3.26 7.54
CA SER A 84 13.41 4.55 6.86
C SER A 84 14.08 5.63 7.69
N LEU A 85 13.87 5.63 9.02
CA LEU A 85 14.45 6.60 9.96
C LEU A 85 15.98 6.57 9.90
N LYS A 86 16.59 5.39 9.84
CA LYS A 86 18.05 5.26 9.72
C LYS A 86 18.61 6.08 8.54
N HIS A 87 17.94 6.02 7.39
CA HIS A 87 18.38 6.74 6.19
C HIS A 87 18.06 8.24 6.26
N LEU A 88 16.90 8.60 6.80
CA LEU A 88 16.50 9.99 6.96
C LEU A 88 17.38 10.72 7.98
N SER A 89 17.68 10.08 9.12
CA SER A 89 18.56 10.65 10.14
C SER A 89 20.00 10.83 9.67
N GLY A 90 20.48 9.94 8.82
CA GLY A 90 21.81 10.07 8.22
C GLY A 90 21.96 11.28 7.28
N PHE A 91 20.85 11.77 6.71
CA PHE A 91 20.86 12.91 5.80
C PHE A 91 20.43 14.23 6.48
N PHE A 92 19.33 14.22 7.23
CA PHE A 92 18.77 15.42 7.84
C PHE A 92 19.36 15.72 9.22
N GLY A 93 19.81 14.69 9.98
CA GLY A 93 20.47 14.87 11.27
C GLY A 93 19.74 15.80 12.23
N ASP A 94 20.40 16.86 12.66
CA ASP A 94 19.88 17.89 13.54
C ASP A 94 19.44 19.17 12.79
N MET A 95 19.18 19.04 11.47
CA MET A 95 18.71 20.17 10.66
C MET A 95 17.39 20.71 11.21
N VAL A 96 17.26 22.03 11.28
CA VAL A 96 16.00 22.66 11.72
C VAL A 96 14.90 22.48 10.66
N LEU A 97 13.66 22.33 11.11
CA LEU A 97 12.53 22.00 10.22
C LEU A 97 12.30 23.05 9.13
N SER A 98 12.60 24.32 9.40
CA SER A 98 12.49 25.40 8.42
C SER A 98 13.48 25.29 7.25
N GLU A 99 14.60 24.59 7.44
CA GLU A 99 15.61 24.35 6.40
C GLU A 99 15.28 23.13 5.53
N ILE A 100 14.37 22.26 5.98
CA ILE A 100 13.93 21.09 5.23
C ILE A 100 12.92 21.51 4.17
N THR A 101 13.43 22.16 3.14
CA THR A 101 12.65 22.60 1.98
C THR A 101 12.41 21.46 0.98
N SER A 102 11.49 21.66 0.04
CA SER A 102 11.27 20.71 -1.06
C SER A 102 12.55 20.45 -1.87
N LYS A 103 13.41 21.46 -2.05
CA LYS A 103 14.73 21.30 -2.69
C LYS A 103 15.61 20.34 -1.88
N LYS A 104 15.70 20.54 -0.57
CA LYS A 104 16.51 19.68 0.32
C LYS A 104 16.01 18.23 0.33
N ILE A 105 14.71 18.01 0.18
CA ILE A 105 14.11 16.68 0.03
C ILE A 105 14.46 16.07 -1.33
N CYS A 106 14.54 16.86 -2.39
CA CYS A 106 15.05 16.39 -3.70
C CYS A 106 16.53 15.99 -3.60
N ASP A 107 17.37 16.76 -2.88
CA ASP A 107 18.77 16.40 -2.63
C ASP A 107 18.87 15.06 -1.88
N TYR A 108 18.01 14.83 -0.87
CA TYR A 108 17.92 13.53 -0.19
C TYR A 108 17.57 12.39 -1.16
N LYS A 109 16.59 12.59 -2.05
CA LYS A 109 16.21 11.58 -3.05
C LYS A 109 17.42 11.22 -3.92
N GLN A 110 18.14 12.21 -4.40
CA GLN A 110 19.31 12.02 -5.25
C GLN A 110 20.42 11.25 -4.50
N ALA A 111 20.78 11.69 -3.30
CA ALA A 111 21.76 11.01 -2.46
C ALA A 111 21.38 9.54 -2.16
N ARG A 112 20.09 9.26 -1.96
CA ARG A 112 19.61 7.88 -1.75
C ARG A 112 19.76 7.01 -3.00
N LYS A 113 19.55 7.57 -4.19
CA LYS A 113 19.73 6.86 -5.47
C LYS A 113 21.19 6.57 -5.72
N GLU A 114 22.07 7.53 -5.49
CA GLU A 114 23.52 7.37 -5.61
C GLU A 114 24.07 6.31 -4.65
N ALA A 115 23.47 6.19 -3.45
CA ALA A 115 23.76 5.11 -2.51
C ALA A 115 23.09 3.76 -2.85
N GLY A 116 22.57 3.58 -4.08
CA GLY A 116 21.94 2.34 -4.55
C GLY A 116 20.52 2.08 -4.03
N GLY A 117 19.85 3.09 -3.45
CA GLY A 117 18.48 2.96 -2.98
C GLY A 117 17.47 2.89 -4.13
N GLY A 118 16.74 1.79 -4.25
CA GLY A 118 15.69 1.63 -5.25
C GLY A 118 14.48 2.55 -5.01
N ALA A 119 13.73 2.90 -6.07
CA ALA A 119 12.56 3.77 -6.04
C ALA A 119 11.54 3.43 -4.93
N PRO A 120 11.16 2.15 -4.69
CA PRO A 120 10.24 1.82 -3.61
C PRO A 120 10.77 2.17 -2.21
N SER A 121 12.09 2.02 -1.98
CA SER A 121 12.72 2.36 -0.70
C SER A 121 12.71 3.87 -0.45
N VAL A 122 13.06 4.65 -1.48
CA VAL A 122 13.02 6.12 -1.44
C VAL A 122 11.60 6.60 -1.16
N ASN A 123 10.60 6.08 -1.89
CA ASN A 123 9.20 6.45 -1.73
C ASN A 123 8.63 6.11 -0.34
N ARG A 124 9.09 5.01 0.28
CA ARG A 124 8.70 4.67 1.67
C ARG A 124 9.27 5.68 2.66
N SER A 125 10.52 6.09 2.50
CA SER A 125 11.12 7.14 3.34
C SER A 125 10.39 8.46 3.18
N LEU A 126 10.04 8.86 1.94
CA LEU A 126 9.23 10.05 1.68
C LEU A 126 7.82 9.95 2.30
N SER A 127 7.22 8.76 2.31
CA SER A 127 5.91 8.53 2.95
C SER A 127 5.97 8.75 4.45
N MET A 128 7.01 8.25 5.12
CA MET A 128 7.23 8.47 6.54
C MET A 128 7.47 9.94 6.83
N LEU A 129 8.35 10.59 6.08
CA LEU A 129 8.67 12.00 6.21
C LEU A 129 7.42 12.88 6.00
N SER A 130 6.64 12.59 4.97
CA SER A 130 5.38 13.29 4.69
C SER A 130 4.36 13.13 5.82
N LYS A 131 4.24 11.92 6.40
CA LYS A 131 3.36 11.70 7.55
C LYS A 131 3.82 12.48 8.77
N ALA A 132 5.13 12.52 9.07
CA ALA A 132 5.68 13.27 10.16
C ALA A 132 5.43 14.80 9.99
N PHE A 133 5.72 15.35 8.82
CA PHE A 133 5.41 16.75 8.53
C PHE A 133 3.91 17.07 8.59
N SER A 134 3.05 16.13 8.16
CA SER A 134 1.59 16.32 8.27
C SER A 134 1.12 16.38 9.73
N LEU A 135 1.77 15.66 10.64
CA LEU A 135 1.52 15.76 12.08
C LEU A 135 2.05 17.09 12.63
N CYS A 136 3.24 17.54 12.17
CA CYS A 136 3.76 18.85 12.51
C CYS A 136 2.82 19.99 12.09
N VAL A 137 2.11 19.87 10.98
CA VAL A 137 1.15 20.87 10.52
C VAL A 137 -0.16 20.80 11.31
N LYS A 138 -0.71 19.58 11.50
CA LYS A 138 -2.09 19.39 11.95
C LYS A 138 -2.25 19.25 13.45
N GLU A 139 -1.29 18.62 14.13
CA GLU A 139 -1.42 18.24 15.54
C GLU A 139 -0.41 18.98 16.43
N TRP A 140 0.81 19.21 15.93
CA TRP A 140 1.87 19.83 16.73
C TRP A 140 2.06 21.31 16.45
N GLU A 141 1.52 21.82 15.35
CA GLU A 141 1.59 23.23 14.95
C GLU A 141 3.02 23.79 14.87
N TRP A 142 3.99 22.93 14.52
CA TRP A 142 5.41 23.29 14.43
C TRP A 142 5.79 23.93 13.10
N VAL A 143 5.09 23.59 12.02
CA VAL A 143 5.33 24.12 10.67
C VAL A 143 4.01 24.44 9.98
N LYS A 144 4.03 25.39 9.04
CA LYS A 144 2.82 25.83 8.32
C LYS A 144 2.41 24.90 7.20
N GLU A 145 3.37 24.30 6.52
CA GLU A 145 3.12 23.43 5.37
C GLU A 145 4.02 22.19 5.39
N ASN A 146 3.58 21.18 4.70
CA ASN A 146 4.34 19.95 4.51
C ASN A 146 5.17 20.06 3.21
N PRO A 147 6.50 20.25 3.28
CA PRO A 147 7.34 20.45 2.10
C PRO A 147 7.42 19.21 1.21
N VAL A 148 7.11 18.01 1.75
CA VAL A 148 7.15 16.75 1.00
C VAL A 148 6.06 16.69 -0.05
N LEU A 149 4.92 17.37 0.14
CA LEU A 149 3.79 17.35 -0.80
C LEU A 149 4.13 17.99 -2.16
N LYS A 150 5.14 18.87 -2.18
CA LYS A 150 5.64 19.52 -3.41
C LYS A 150 6.68 18.66 -4.15
N VAL A 151 7.06 17.49 -3.60
CA VAL A 151 8.09 16.62 -4.17
C VAL A 151 7.43 15.42 -4.87
N SER A 152 7.75 15.24 -6.14
CA SER A 152 7.28 14.07 -6.92
C SER A 152 7.92 12.79 -6.40
N ARG A 153 7.12 11.72 -6.39
CA ARG A 153 7.59 10.37 -6.09
C ARG A 153 8.46 9.82 -7.22
N GLU A 154 9.38 8.91 -6.87
CA GLU A 154 10.10 8.14 -7.87
C GLU A 154 9.14 7.18 -8.59
N LYS A 155 9.32 7.03 -9.91
CA LYS A 155 8.54 6.07 -10.67
C LYS A 155 8.92 4.65 -10.25
N GLU A 156 7.98 3.93 -9.68
CA GLU A 156 8.15 2.50 -9.40
C GLU A 156 7.77 1.71 -10.66
N ASN A 157 8.49 0.63 -10.92
CA ASN A 157 8.09 -0.27 -12.00
C ASN A 157 6.68 -0.78 -11.73
N SER A 158 5.82 -0.74 -12.75
CA SER A 158 4.49 -1.35 -12.70
C SER A 158 4.64 -2.79 -12.24
N GLY A 159 3.74 -3.21 -11.35
CA GLY A 159 3.82 -4.49 -10.66
C GLY A 159 4.20 -5.67 -11.56
N ARG A 160 4.84 -6.64 -10.97
CA ARG A 160 5.26 -7.88 -11.64
C ARG A 160 4.06 -8.57 -12.26
N ASP A 161 4.20 -8.98 -13.51
CA ASP A 161 3.23 -9.77 -14.24
C ASP A 161 3.80 -11.18 -14.44
N ARG A 162 3.87 -11.95 -13.33
CA ARG A 162 4.48 -13.28 -13.27
C ARG A 162 3.49 -14.28 -12.67
N TRP A 163 3.22 -15.35 -13.40
CA TRP A 163 2.40 -16.49 -12.96
C TRP A 163 3.07 -17.80 -13.33
N LEU A 164 2.68 -18.90 -12.69
CA LEU A 164 3.18 -20.24 -13.01
C LEU A 164 2.54 -20.79 -14.30
N THR A 165 3.36 -21.27 -15.20
CA THR A 165 2.90 -22.19 -16.27
C THR A 165 2.54 -23.54 -15.67
N ALA A 166 1.83 -24.38 -16.45
CA ALA A 166 1.48 -25.73 -16.00
C ALA A 166 2.72 -26.62 -15.75
N ASP A 167 3.74 -26.47 -16.60
CA ASP A 167 5.00 -27.19 -16.46
C ASP A 167 5.81 -26.72 -15.22
N GLU A 168 5.90 -25.42 -14.99
CA GLU A 168 6.54 -24.87 -13.78
C GLU A 168 5.82 -25.33 -12.50
N GLU A 169 4.48 -25.35 -12.52
CA GLU A 169 3.69 -25.84 -11.37
C GLU A 169 4.04 -27.28 -11.07
N LYS A 170 4.06 -28.14 -12.08
CA LYS A 170 4.42 -29.55 -11.93
C LYS A 170 5.83 -29.70 -11.33
N ARG A 171 6.83 -29.02 -11.91
CA ARG A 171 8.21 -29.05 -11.40
C ARG A 171 8.31 -28.53 -9.96
N LEU A 172 7.59 -27.45 -9.62
CA LEU A 172 7.57 -26.91 -8.28
C LEU A 172 7.00 -27.92 -7.27
N LEU A 173 5.89 -28.53 -7.61
CA LEU A 173 5.24 -29.52 -6.77
C LEU A 173 6.12 -30.77 -6.58
N ASP A 174 6.73 -31.27 -7.66
CA ASP A 174 7.60 -32.46 -7.61
C ASP A 174 8.84 -32.23 -6.70
N ASN A 175 9.33 -31.00 -6.63
CA ASN A 175 10.48 -30.61 -5.80
C ASN A 175 10.10 -30.04 -4.42
N SER A 176 8.81 -30.05 -4.06
CA SER A 176 8.32 -29.56 -2.77
C SER A 176 8.10 -30.71 -1.78
N PRO A 177 8.42 -30.54 -0.48
CA PRO A 177 7.99 -31.49 0.55
C PRO A 177 6.48 -31.47 0.70
N GLN A 178 5.88 -32.58 1.16
CA GLN A 178 4.43 -32.77 1.21
C GLN A 178 3.66 -31.63 1.85
N TRP A 179 4.09 -31.15 3.01
CA TRP A 179 3.42 -30.04 3.69
C TRP A 179 3.39 -28.74 2.87
N LEU A 180 4.45 -28.51 2.05
CA LEU A 180 4.53 -27.34 1.18
C LEU A 180 3.69 -27.52 -0.09
N LYS A 181 3.62 -28.75 -0.65
CA LYS A 181 2.71 -29.08 -1.75
C LYS A 181 1.26 -28.73 -1.42
N GLU A 182 0.82 -29.13 -0.25
CA GLU A 182 -0.55 -28.86 0.21
C GLU A 182 -0.83 -27.36 0.30
N ILE A 183 0.10 -26.59 0.82
CA ILE A 183 0.01 -25.13 0.89
C ILE A 183 -0.03 -24.50 -0.51
N ILE A 184 0.84 -24.93 -1.41
CA ILE A 184 0.89 -24.43 -2.79
C ILE A 184 -0.43 -24.74 -3.52
N PHE A 185 -0.90 -26.00 -3.48
CA PHE A 185 -2.16 -26.38 -4.08
C PHE A 185 -3.33 -25.57 -3.54
N PHE A 186 -3.40 -25.44 -2.24
CA PHE A 186 -4.48 -24.70 -1.61
C PHE A 186 -4.48 -23.22 -2.02
N ASP A 187 -3.30 -22.58 -2.07
CA ASP A 187 -3.18 -21.18 -2.45
C ASP A 187 -3.48 -20.95 -3.95
N LEU A 188 -3.03 -21.84 -4.83
CA LEU A 188 -3.34 -21.81 -6.26
C LEU A 188 -4.86 -21.96 -6.55
N HIS A 189 -5.65 -22.50 -5.62
CA HIS A 189 -7.09 -22.71 -5.77
C HIS A 189 -7.97 -21.79 -4.90
N THR A 190 -7.36 -20.97 -4.03
CA THR A 190 -8.09 -20.05 -3.16
C THR A 190 -7.62 -18.60 -3.28
N GLY A 191 -6.39 -18.38 -3.74
CA GLY A 191 -5.78 -17.06 -3.90
C GLY A 191 -5.69 -16.28 -2.60
N LEU A 192 -5.51 -16.93 -1.45
CA LEU A 192 -5.38 -16.31 -0.15
C LEU A 192 -4.14 -15.42 -0.06
N ARG A 193 -4.17 -14.43 0.84
CA ARG A 193 -2.91 -13.79 1.25
C ARG A 193 -2.13 -14.74 2.14
N GLN A 194 -0.80 -14.70 2.05
CA GLN A 194 0.07 -15.58 2.85
C GLN A 194 -0.31 -15.64 4.32
N ASP A 195 -0.63 -14.50 4.95
CA ASP A 195 -1.02 -14.50 6.36
C ASP A 195 -2.39 -15.09 6.62
N GLU A 196 -3.35 -14.87 5.71
CA GLU A 196 -4.69 -15.46 5.79
C GLU A 196 -4.58 -16.99 5.71
N LEU A 197 -3.75 -17.49 4.79
CA LEU A 197 -3.49 -18.91 4.62
C LEU A 197 -2.82 -19.52 5.84
N LEU A 198 -1.74 -18.92 6.34
CA LEU A 198 -0.99 -19.43 7.49
C LEU A 198 -1.73 -19.28 8.83
N SER A 199 -2.76 -18.44 8.88
CA SER A 199 -3.60 -18.24 10.07
C SER A 199 -4.97 -18.90 9.95
N LEU A 200 -5.22 -19.66 8.86
CA LEU A 200 -6.52 -20.31 8.65
C LEU A 200 -6.77 -21.33 9.76
N GLN A 201 -7.92 -21.21 10.40
CA GLN A 201 -8.39 -22.08 11.49
C GLN A 201 -9.51 -22.99 11.02
N TRP A 202 -9.62 -24.18 11.59
CA TRP A 202 -10.70 -25.11 11.31
C TRP A 202 -12.08 -24.56 11.68
N SER A 203 -12.17 -23.74 12.71
CA SER A 203 -13.38 -22.99 13.08
C SER A 203 -13.89 -22.04 11.99
N ARG A 204 -13.07 -21.77 10.96
CA ARG A 204 -13.40 -20.93 9.80
C ARG A 204 -13.64 -21.73 8.52
N VAL A 205 -13.59 -23.05 8.60
CA VAL A 205 -13.76 -23.95 7.45
C VAL A 205 -15.12 -24.64 7.58
N ASP A 206 -16.00 -24.40 6.63
CA ASP A 206 -17.26 -25.13 6.51
C ASP A 206 -17.15 -26.13 5.35
N LEU A 207 -16.83 -27.37 5.70
CA LEU A 207 -16.67 -28.44 4.70
C LEU A 207 -18.01 -28.82 4.02
N PHE A 208 -19.13 -28.66 4.72
CA PHE A 208 -20.44 -28.98 4.19
C PHE A 208 -20.85 -27.95 3.12
N ARG A 209 -20.71 -26.66 3.43
CA ARG A 209 -20.99 -25.57 2.47
C ARG A 209 -19.86 -25.35 1.48
N LYS A 210 -18.72 -26.02 1.64
CA LYS A 210 -17.51 -25.88 0.83
C LYS A 210 -17.01 -24.43 0.78
N ILE A 211 -16.90 -23.79 1.94
CA ILE A 211 -16.45 -22.40 2.05
C ILE A 211 -15.44 -22.25 3.18
N ILE A 212 -14.63 -21.19 3.05
CA ILE A 212 -13.82 -20.64 4.14
C ILE A 212 -14.21 -19.19 4.41
N ILE A 213 -14.18 -18.81 5.69
CA ILE A 213 -14.52 -17.45 6.13
C ILE A 213 -13.24 -16.76 6.60
N ILE A 214 -12.85 -15.71 5.90
CA ILE A 214 -11.72 -14.86 6.28
C ILE A 214 -12.25 -13.64 7.02
N GLN A 215 -12.08 -13.59 8.34
CA GLN A 215 -12.59 -12.50 9.18
C GLN A 215 -11.61 -11.33 9.30
N GLU A 216 -10.33 -11.63 9.48
CA GLU A 216 -9.30 -10.60 9.63
C GLU A 216 -8.72 -10.25 8.25
N THR A 217 -9.32 -9.28 7.58
CA THR A 217 -8.69 -8.66 6.43
C THR A 217 -8.00 -7.37 6.90
N LYS A 218 -6.96 -6.94 6.22
CA LYS A 218 -6.26 -5.67 6.48
C LYS A 218 -7.23 -4.45 6.56
N ASN A 219 -8.45 -4.61 6.03
CA ASN A 219 -9.48 -3.57 5.93
C ASN A 219 -10.74 -3.88 6.75
N GLY A 220 -10.68 -4.86 7.65
CA GLY A 220 -11.74 -5.17 8.62
C GLY A 220 -13.02 -5.81 8.09
N LYS A 221 -13.18 -6.01 6.77
CA LYS A 221 -14.40 -6.63 6.22
C LYS A 221 -14.20 -8.13 6.00
N PRO A 222 -15.05 -8.99 6.60
CA PRO A 222 -15.00 -10.42 6.38
C PRO A 222 -15.34 -10.76 4.93
N ARG A 223 -14.80 -11.87 4.42
CA ARG A 223 -15.17 -12.42 3.12
C ARG A 223 -15.23 -13.93 3.15
N THR A 224 -16.10 -14.46 2.34
CA THR A 224 -16.27 -15.91 2.12
C THR A 224 -15.62 -16.29 0.80
N ILE A 225 -14.85 -17.38 0.79
CA ILE A 225 -14.22 -17.93 -0.41
C ILE A 225 -14.79 -19.33 -0.62
N PRO A 226 -15.47 -19.59 -1.76
CA PRO A 226 -15.91 -20.91 -2.14
C PRO A 226 -14.71 -21.81 -2.47
N LEU A 227 -14.81 -23.09 -2.10
CA LEU A 227 -13.79 -24.10 -2.31
C LEU A 227 -14.17 -25.01 -3.48
N ASN A 228 -13.26 -25.18 -4.40
CA ASN A 228 -13.37 -26.18 -5.43
C ASN A 228 -12.96 -27.57 -4.90
N GLN A 229 -13.13 -28.61 -5.71
CA GLN A 229 -12.84 -29.99 -5.29
C GLN A 229 -11.37 -30.20 -4.88
N ILE A 230 -10.43 -29.52 -5.53
CA ILE A 230 -8.99 -29.65 -5.24
C ILE A 230 -8.67 -29.05 -3.86
N ALA A 231 -9.13 -27.83 -3.59
CA ALA A 231 -8.97 -27.21 -2.28
C ALA A 231 -9.68 -28.02 -1.18
N MET A 232 -10.85 -28.58 -1.46
CA MET A 232 -11.55 -29.49 -0.56
C MET A 232 -10.74 -30.77 -0.28
N GLY A 233 -10.12 -31.35 -1.30
CA GLY A 233 -9.25 -32.54 -1.15
C GLY A 233 -8.10 -32.27 -0.18
N VAL A 234 -7.42 -31.13 -0.32
CA VAL A 234 -6.36 -30.72 0.60
C VAL A 234 -6.89 -30.62 2.04
N LEU A 235 -8.04 -29.98 2.24
CA LEU A 235 -8.63 -29.85 3.59
C LEU A 235 -9.06 -31.21 4.17
N MET A 236 -9.60 -32.10 3.37
CA MET A 236 -9.98 -33.45 3.82
C MET A 236 -8.77 -34.26 4.26
N GLU A 237 -7.66 -34.21 3.51
CA GLU A 237 -6.40 -34.85 3.93
C GLU A 237 -5.84 -34.25 5.21
N ARG A 238 -5.87 -32.92 5.34
CA ARG A 238 -5.45 -32.23 6.56
C ARG A 238 -6.36 -32.52 7.77
N ALA A 239 -7.65 -32.76 7.55
CA ALA A 239 -8.59 -33.13 8.61
C ALA A 239 -8.26 -34.47 9.26
N LYS A 240 -7.69 -35.44 8.52
CA LYS A 240 -7.25 -36.73 9.03
C LYS A 240 -6.13 -36.63 10.07
N VAL A 241 -5.31 -35.59 9.97
CA VAL A 241 -4.16 -35.32 10.85
C VAL A 241 -4.37 -34.10 11.74
N ARG A 242 -5.63 -33.76 12.03
CA ARG A 242 -6.00 -32.62 12.85
C ARG A 242 -5.44 -32.74 14.26
N HIS A 243 -4.74 -31.71 14.72
CA HIS A 243 -4.10 -31.70 16.02
C HIS A 243 -5.06 -31.18 17.10
N LEU A 244 -5.20 -31.91 18.22
CA LEU A 244 -6.15 -31.56 19.30
C LEU A 244 -5.81 -30.22 20.01
N LYS A 245 -4.53 -29.84 20.02
CA LYS A 245 -4.06 -28.61 20.70
C LYS A 245 -3.97 -27.37 19.80
N SER A 246 -4.30 -27.49 18.51
CA SER A 246 -4.18 -26.38 17.57
C SER A 246 -5.35 -26.37 16.61
N ASP A 247 -6.02 -25.23 16.47
CA ASP A 247 -7.10 -25.03 15.52
C ASP A 247 -6.60 -24.65 14.10
N LEU A 248 -5.29 -24.55 13.89
CA LEU A 248 -4.70 -24.19 12.61
C LEU A 248 -4.85 -25.30 11.56
N VAL A 249 -5.25 -24.95 10.34
CA VAL A 249 -5.30 -25.87 9.20
C VAL A 249 -3.87 -26.23 8.76
N PHE A 250 -3.02 -25.22 8.62
CA PHE A 250 -1.61 -25.38 8.23
C PHE A 250 -0.72 -25.03 9.42
N MET A 251 -0.11 -26.03 10.02
CA MET A 251 0.74 -25.85 11.22
C MET A 251 2.16 -26.36 10.99
N SER A 252 3.09 -25.87 11.78
CA SER A 252 4.45 -26.36 11.90
C SER A 252 4.50 -27.72 12.57
N ARG A 253 5.65 -28.40 12.56
CA ARG A 253 5.87 -29.63 13.33
C ARG A 253 5.65 -29.46 14.83
N ALA A 254 5.84 -28.24 15.35
CA ALA A 254 5.58 -27.89 16.74
C ALA A 254 4.11 -27.50 17.02
N SER A 255 3.18 -27.75 16.09
CA SER A 255 1.76 -27.41 16.18
C SER A 255 1.48 -25.91 16.37
N THR A 256 2.40 -25.06 15.93
CA THR A 256 2.29 -23.60 15.93
C THR A 256 2.11 -23.06 14.50
N LYS A 257 1.78 -21.79 14.39
CA LYS A 257 1.75 -21.10 13.08
C LYS A 257 3.12 -21.23 12.40
N ILE A 258 3.12 -21.58 11.12
CA ILE A 258 4.34 -21.63 10.32
C ILE A 258 4.91 -20.20 10.20
N ALA A 259 6.14 -20.02 10.64
CA ALA A 259 6.81 -18.73 10.53
C ALA A 259 7.06 -18.36 9.06
N ARG A 260 6.78 -17.11 8.69
CA ARG A 260 6.92 -16.63 7.29
C ARG A 260 8.31 -16.90 6.70
N HIS A 261 9.36 -16.75 7.50
CA HIS A 261 10.73 -17.00 7.04
C HIS A 261 10.98 -18.48 6.74
N ASN A 262 10.38 -19.41 7.51
CA ASN A 262 10.49 -20.84 7.27
C ASN A 262 9.76 -21.25 5.98
N LEU A 263 8.54 -20.73 5.76
CA LEU A 263 7.81 -20.95 4.52
C LEU A 263 8.62 -20.41 3.33
N ARG A 264 9.11 -19.17 3.43
CA ARG A 264 9.90 -18.53 2.37
C ARG A 264 11.15 -19.34 2.03
N ARG A 265 11.89 -19.80 3.05
CA ARG A 265 13.09 -20.60 2.85
C ARG A 265 12.78 -21.92 2.14
N ALA A 266 11.76 -22.65 2.61
CA ALA A 266 11.36 -23.91 1.98
C ALA A 266 10.86 -23.71 0.54
N PHE A 267 10.09 -22.65 0.30
CA PHE A 267 9.58 -22.30 -1.02
C PHE A 267 10.72 -21.93 -1.98
N ASN A 268 11.66 -21.09 -1.57
CA ASN A 268 12.83 -20.75 -2.40
C ASN A 268 13.67 -21.99 -2.71
N THR A 269 13.91 -22.86 -1.74
CA THR A 269 14.62 -24.13 -1.99
C THR A 269 13.89 -25.01 -3.02
N ALA A 270 12.57 -25.02 -3.01
CA ALA A 270 11.77 -25.76 -3.99
C ALA A 270 11.86 -25.13 -5.39
N LEU A 271 11.83 -23.78 -5.47
CA LEU A 271 12.00 -23.04 -6.73
C LEU A 271 13.37 -23.29 -7.34
N ASP A 272 14.45 -23.22 -6.52
CA ASP A 272 15.83 -23.47 -6.97
C ASP A 272 15.96 -24.90 -7.56
N LYS A 273 15.42 -25.92 -6.87
CA LYS A 273 15.41 -27.31 -7.35
C LYS A 273 14.57 -27.50 -8.61
N ALA A 274 13.49 -26.76 -8.74
CA ALA A 274 12.61 -26.80 -9.91
C ALA A 274 13.16 -26.00 -11.10
N GLY A 275 14.25 -25.23 -10.92
CA GLY A 275 14.80 -24.34 -11.94
C GLY A 275 13.86 -23.19 -12.31
N ILE A 276 13.08 -22.67 -11.34
CA ILE A 276 12.12 -21.60 -11.54
C ILE A 276 12.73 -20.29 -10.99
N GLN A 277 12.94 -19.35 -11.89
CA GLN A 277 13.49 -18.04 -11.55
C GLN A 277 12.41 -16.97 -11.44
N ASP A 278 12.74 -15.90 -10.73
CA ASP A 278 11.89 -14.71 -10.60
C ASP A 278 10.45 -15.02 -10.17
N PHE A 279 10.27 -15.90 -9.17
CA PHE A 279 8.97 -16.27 -8.62
C PHE A 279 8.98 -16.19 -7.10
N HIS A 280 7.92 -15.63 -6.50
CA HIS A 280 7.77 -15.48 -5.06
C HIS A 280 6.48 -16.15 -4.59
N PHE A 281 6.38 -16.45 -3.30
CA PHE A 281 5.19 -17.08 -2.74
C PHE A 281 3.90 -16.31 -3.05
N HIS A 282 3.93 -14.99 -3.05
CA HIS A 282 2.74 -14.18 -3.36
C HIS A 282 2.30 -14.29 -4.84
N ASP A 283 3.19 -14.72 -5.72
CA ASP A 283 2.86 -14.92 -7.14
C ASP A 283 1.97 -16.14 -7.38
N LEU A 284 1.79 -17.04 -6.38
CA LEU A 284 0.76 -18.08 -6.39
C LEU A 284 -0.65 -17.46 -6.46
N ARG A 285 -0.90 -16.42 -5.68
CA ARG A 285 -2.14 -15.66 -5.72
C ARG A 285 -2.28 -14.88 -7.05
N HIS A 286 -1.19 -14.38 -7.62
CA HIS A 286 -1.20 -13.80 -8.97
C HIS A 286 -1.56 -14.88 -10.00
N THR A 287 -1.01 -16.08 -9.89
CA THR A 287 -1.33 -17.23 -10.73
C THR A 287 -2.82 -17.60 -10.67
N PHE A 288 -3.40 -17.66 -9.46
CA PHE A 288 -4.85 -17.87 -9.28
C PHE A 288 -5.66 -16.82 -10.02
N ALA A 289 -5.36 -15.53 -9.84
CA ALA A 289 -6.10 -14.44 -10.48
C ALA A 289 -5.95 -14.45 -12.01
N THR A 290 -4.72 -14.63 -12.51
CA THR A 290 -4.43 -14.69 -13.95
C THR A 290 -5.14 -15.85 -14.62
N ARG A 291 -5.13 -17.04 -14.01
CA ARG A 291 -5.83 -18.21 -14.53
C ARG A 291 -7.34 -18.04 -14.60
N LEU A 292 -7.93 -17.34 -13.65
CA LEU A 292 -9.35 -17.00 -13.70
C LEU A 292 -9.65 -16.01 -14.84
N ALA A 293 -8.81 -14.97 -14.98
CA ALA A 293 -8.94 -13.99 -16.06
C ALA A 293 -8.79 -14.65 -17.43
N GLN A 294 -7.79 -15.53 -17.63
CA GLN A 294 -7.58 -16.30 -18.87
C GLN A 294 -8.76 -17.21 -19.22
N ARG A 295 -9.59 -17.59 -18.23
CA ARG A 295 -10.83 -18.35 -18.43
C ARG A 295 -12.08 -17.48 -18.57
N GLY A 296 -11.91 -16.17 -18.79
CA GLY A 296 -13.04 -15.26 -19.01
C GLY A 296 -13.84 -14.93 -17.75
N ILE A 297 -13.32 -15.23 -16.54
CA ILE A 297 -14.02 -14.87 -15.31
C ILE A 297 -13.95 -13.34 -15.14
N ASP A 298 -15.11 -12.75 -14.91
CA ASP A 298 -15.27 -11.31 -14.74
C ASP A 298 -14.36 -10.74 -13.64
N ILE A 299 -13.72 -9.58 -13.93
CA ILE A 299 -12.75 -8.91 -13.05
C ILE A 299 -13.36 -8.54 -11.68
N TYR A 300 -14.65 -8.22 -11.63
CA TYR A 300 -15.31 -7.94 -10.36
C TYR A 300 -15.41 -9.21 -9.50
N LYS A 301 -15.74 -10.36 -10.09
CA LYS A 301 -15.76 -11.66 -9.38
C LYS A 301 -14.37 -12.01 -8.85
N ILE A 302 -13.33 -11.84 -9.68
CA ILE A 302 -11.92 -12.04 -9.25
C ILE A 302 -11.57 -11.10 -8.11
N SER A 303 -11.95 -9.82 -8.18
CA SER A 303 -11.72 -8.84 -7.12
C SER A 303 -12.36 -9.27 -5.79
N LYS A 304 -13.60 -9.80 -5.83
CA LYS A 304 -14.29 -10.31 -4.63
C LYS A 304 -13.60 -11.54 -4.04
N LEU A 305 -13.20 -12.51 -4.85
CA LEU A 305 -12.45 -13.71 -4.40
C LEU A 305 -11.13 -13.31 -3.73
N LEU A 306 -10.40 -12.40 -4.34
CA LEU A 306 -9.16 -11.87 -3.78
C LEU A 306 -9.36 -10.96 -2.56
N GLY A 307 -10.54 -10.38 -2.38
CA GLY A 307 -10.80 -9.39 -1.32
C GLY A 307 -10.01 -8.10 -1.54
N HIS A 308 -10.00 -7.59 -2.76
CA HIS A 308 -9.47 -6.28 -3.08
C HIS A 308 -10.50 -5.21 -2.74
N VAL A 309 -10.10 -4.18 -1.99
CA VAL A 309 -10.97 -3.05 -1.65
C VAL A 309 -11.25 -2.18 -2.86
N ASN A 310 -10.22 -1.99 -3.69
CA ASN A 310 -10.31 -1.21 -4.92
C ASN A 310 -10.13 -2.15 -6.11
N ILE A 311 -11.09 -2.13 -7.04
CA ILE A 311 -11.07 -2.94 -8.27
C ILE A 311 -9.83 -2.62 -9.14
N ALA A 312 -9.27 -1.41 -9.04
CA ALA A 312 -8.04 -1.03 -9.72
C ALA A 312 -6.87 -1.99 -9.42
N MET A 313 -6.87 -2.62 -8.22
CA MET A 313 -5.87 -3.64 -7.89
C MET A 313 -6.03 -4.93 -8.73
N THR A 314 -7.22 -5.19 -9.27
CA THR A 314 -7.54 -6.37 -10.06
C THR A 314 -7.45 -6.08 -11.57
N GLN A 315 -7.59 -4.82 -11.98
CA GLN A 315 -7.49 -4.40 -13.39
C GLN A 315 -6.17 -4.80 -14.05
N ARG A 316 -5.11 -5.00 -13.25
CA ARG A 316 -3.84 -5.55 -13.74
C ARG A 316 -3.95 -6.93 -14.40
N TYR A 317 -5.03 -7.69 -14.15
CA TYR A 317 -5.28 -8.99 -14.77
C TYR A 317 -6.21 -8.90 -16.00
N ALA A 318 -6.77 -7.72 -16.30
CA ALA A 318 -7.76 -7.55 -17.36
C ALA A 318 -7.18 -7.86 -18.75
N HIS A 319 -5.88 -7.56 -18.97
CA HIS A 319 -5.22 -7.86 -20.24
C HIS A 319 -5.00 -9.35 -20.52
N HIS A 320 -5.20 -10.22 -19.50
CA HIS A 320 -5.20 -11.68 -19.69
C HIS A 320 -6.57 -12.24 -20.10
N CYS A 321 -7.63 -11.41 -20.10
CA CYS A 321 -8.97 -11.84 -20.44
C CYS A 321 -9.11 -11.88 -21.97
N PRO A 322 -9.30 -13.06 -22.60
CA PRO A 322 -9.49 -13.12 -24.04
C PRO A 322 -10.86 -12.56 -24.42
N GLU A 323 -10.90 -11.72 -25.43
CA GLU A 323 -12.06 -11.30 -26.25
C GLU A 323 -13.39 -10.94 -25.53
N SER A 324 -13.39 -10.64 -24.25
CA SER A 324 -14.60 -10.37 -23.46
C SER A 324 -15.49 -9.22 -23.98
N LEU A 325 -14.95 -8.32 -24.80
CA LEU A 325 -15.72 -7.22 -25.38
C LEU A 325 -16.62 -7.70 -26.53
N ARG A 326 -16.16 -8.64 -27.36
CA ARG A 326 -16.95 -9.20 -28.45
C ARG A 326 -18.08 -10.06 -27.92
N ASP A 327 -17.80 -10.92 -26.94
CA ASP A 327 -18.83 -11.75 -26.28
C ASP A 327 -19.92 -10.89 -25.64
N GLY A 328 -19.56 -9.76 -25.04
CA GLY A 328 -20.51 -8.81 -24.45
C GLY A 328 -21.42 -8.17 -25.50
N VAL A 329 -20.93 -7.91 -26.70
CA VAL A 329 -21.75 -7.35 -27.80
C VAL A 329 -22.60 -8.41 -28.46
N ASN A 330 -22.08 -9.63 -28.65
CA ASN A 330 -22.80 -10.75 -29.28
C ASN A 330 -24.08 -11.14 -28.51
N VAL A 331 -24.13 -10.90 -27.18
CA VAL A 331 -25.37 -11.10 -26.39
C VAL A 331 -26.52 -10.24 -26.95
N LEU A 332 -26.24 -9.09 -27.54
CA LEU A 332 -27.27 -8.20 -28.12
C LEU A 332 -27.80 -8.69 -29.48
N GLU A 333 -27.07 -9.56 -30.20
CA GLU A 333 -27.53 -10.11 -31.47
C GLU A 333 -28.81 -10.95 -31.30
N ASN A 334 -28.95 -11.65 -30.19
CA ASN A 334 -30.15 -12.45 -29.88
C ASN A 334 -31.39 -11.58 -29.53
N LEU A 335 -31.18 -10.31 -29.10
CA LEU A 335 -32.29 -9.37 -28.82
C LEU A 335 -32.86 -8.76 -30.10
N GLY A 336 -32.07 -8.68 -31.18
CA GLY A 336 -32.52 -8.15 -32.48
C GLY A 336 -33.45 -9.09 -33.24
N HIS A 337 -33.32 -10.39 -33.11
CA HIS A 337 -34.19 -11.39 -33.80
C HIS A 337 -35.61 -11.36 -33.29
N ASP A 338 -35.85 -11.15 -32.01
CA ASP A 338 -37.19 -11.08 -31.44
C ASP A 338 -37.99 -9.82 -31.88
N LEU A 339 -37.30 -8.73 -32.18
CA LEU A 339 -37.93 -7.50 -32.68
C LEU A 339 -38.28 -7.57 -34.16
N VAL A 340 -37.49 -8.25 -34.98
CA VAL A 340 -37.75 -8.41 -36.43
C VAL A 340 -38.90 -9.36 -36.67
N THR A 341 -39.03 -10.46 -35.90
CA THR A 341 -40.15 -11.41 -36.01
C THR A 341 -41.49 -10.80 -35.62
N VAL A 342 -41.51 -9.83 -34.70
CA VAL A 342 -42.78 -9.13 -34.31
C VAL A 342 -43.27 -8.18 -35.42
N GLU A 343 -42.36 -7.54 -36.19
CA GLU A 343 -42.76 -6.67 -37.32
C GLU A 343 -43.23 -7.45 -38.54
N GLU A 344 -42.61 -8.58 -38.88
CA GLU A 344 -43.06 -9.44 -39.98
C GLU A 344 -44.45 -10.05 -39.71
N ASN A 345 -44.74 -10.50 -38.50
CA ASN A 345 -46.04 -11.00 -38.12
C ASN A 345 -47.15 -9.91 -38.10
N ARG A 346 -46.80 -8.63 -37.88
CA ARG A 346 -47.75 -7.51 -38.00
C ARG A 346 -48.09 -7.18 -39.45
N LYS A 347 -47.13 -7.30 -40.39
CA LYS A 347 -47.36 -7.07 -41.81
C LYS A 347 -48.21 -8.18 -42.45
N VAL A 348 -48.07 -9.40 -42.04
CA VAL A 348 -48.89 -10.53 -42.51
C VAL A 348 -50.32 -10.47 -42.04
N SER A 349 -50.58 -9.99 -40.79
CA SER A 349 -51.96 -9.88 -40.27
C SER A 349 -52.73 -8.67 -40.84
N ILE A 350 -52.09 -7.67 -41.42
CA ILE A 350 -52.75 -6.54 -42.09
C ILE A 350 -53.11 -6.86 -43.56
N ALA A 351 -52.45 -7.90 -44.18
CA ALA A 351 -52.68 -8.29 -45.58
C ALA A 351 -53.79 -9.35 -45.77
N LEU A 352 -54.44 -9.83 -44.66
CA LEU A 352 -55.43 -10.93 -44.69
C LEU A 352 -56.85 -10.49 -44.31
N ASN A 353 -57.16 -9.19 -44.22
CA ASN A 353 -58.55 -8.71 -44.10
C ASN A 353 -58.96 -7.93 -45.33
N PRO A 354 -59.98 -8.41 -46.09
CA PRO A 354 -60.55 -7.74 -47.26
C PRO A 354 -61.44 -6.52 -46.89
#